data_ef00bc17f7aa8e61b6913106d6e9b041
#
_entry.id   ef00bc17f7aa8e61b6913106d6e9b041
#
_cell.length_a   1.000
_cell.length_b   1.000
_cell.length_c   1.000
_cell.angle_alpha   90.00
_cell.angle_beta   90.00
_cell.angle_gamma   90.00
#
_symmetry.space_group_name_H-M   'P 1'
#
loop_
_entity.id
_entity.type
_entity.pdbx_description
1 polymer ?
#
loop_
_entity_poly.entity_id
_entity_poly.type
_entity_poly.pdbx_seq_one_letter_code
_entity_poly.pdbx_strand_id
1 'polypeptide(L)'
;VKDASGLSLKNLYIGSEGTLAVITKCILKLIPKPETSLSVLVPYPDLKTGIRSVLSVLRANANPTAVEFMERKVVKLGEDFLGVKYPYPEAGSYILLTFDGHATEVRENAERIRKLTLDGGALAYLPLTDTAQNPSNVIPPAADIWKVRGALVKAVEAFSEQEPVDIV
;
A
#
# COMPACT_ATOMS: atom_id res chain seq x y z
N VAL A 1 6.49 16.20 22.89
CA VAL A 1 7.22 17.00 23.88
C VAL A 1 7.81 18.19 23.14
N LYS A 2 7.50 19.42 23.61
CA LYS A 2 8.14 20.63 23.09
C LYS A 2 9.62 20.58 23.44
N ASP A 3 10.50 20.68 22.46
CA ASP A 3 11.94 20.82 22.66
C ASP A 3 12.37 22.13 21.99
N ALA A 4 12.58 23.16 22.83
CA ALA A 4 12.94 24.50 22.40
C ALA A 4 14.41 24.85 22.73
N SER A 5 15.19 23.88 23.23
CA SER A 5 16.53 24.12 23.79
C SER A 5 17.65 24.05 22.74
N GLY A 6 17.35 24.13 21.46
CA GLY A 6 18.36 24.12 20.39
C GLY A 6 17.99 23.23 19.21
N LEU A 7 18.98 22.80 18.43
CA LEU A 7 18.80 21.92 17.27
C LEU A 7 18.38 20.50 17.71
N SER A 8 17.32 19.96 17.12
CA SER A 8 16.85 18.62 17.40
C SER A 8 17.76 17.57 16.75
N LEU A 9 18.74 17.06 17.49
CA LEU A 9 19.65 16.01 17.00
C LEU A 9 18.95 14.75 16.55
N LYS A 10 17.79 14.39 17.14
CA LYS A 10 17.01 13.23 16.67
C LYS A 10 16.57 13.35 15.22
N ASN A 11 16.22 14.58 14.77
CA ASN A 11 15.80 14.83 13.39
C ASN A 11 16.98 14.77 12.41
N LEU A 12 18.21 14.92 12.90
CA LEU A 12 19.41 14.69 12.11
C LEU A 12 19.65 13.20 11.83
N TYR A 13 19.34 12.34 12.81
CA TYR A 13 19.56 10.90 12.69
C TYR A 13 18.39 10.15 12.01
N ILE A 14 17.16 10.66 12.13
CA ILE A 14 16.00 10.08 11.43
C ILE A 14 16.20 10.28 9.92
N GLY A 15 16.14 9.16 9.17
CA GLY A 15 16.36 9.18 7.72
C GLY A 15 17.83 9.15 7.28
N SER A 16 18.80 9.01 8.20
CA SER A 16 20.22 8.93 7.84
C SER A 16 20.68 7.54 7.35
N GLU A 17 19.81 6.55 7.34
CA GLU A 17 20.07 5.17 6.87
C GLU A 17 21.36 4.56 7.42
N GLY A 18 21.67 4.85 8.68
CA GLY A 18 22.89 4.35 9.36
C GLY A 18 24.18 5.08 9.01
N THR A 19 24.15 6.11 8.15
CA THR A 19 25.37 6.85 7.74
C THR A 19 25.94 7.76 8.81
N LEU A 20 25.10 8.25 9.73
CA LEU A 20 25.51 9.21 10.77
C LEU A 20 25.63 8.59 12.17
N ALA A 21 24.91 7.51 12.44
CA ALA A 21 24.93 6.87 13.76
C ALA A 21 24.33 5.47 13.72
N VAL A 22 24.66 4.67 14.75
CA VAL A 22 24.01 3.41 15.07
C VAL A 22 22.97 3.65 16.18
N ILE A 23 21.70 3.38 15.88
CA ILE A 23 20.59 3.55 16.82
C ILE A 23 20.49 2.28 17.67
N THR A 24 20.81 2.36 18.97
CA THR A 24 20.76 1.24 19.91
C THR A 24 19.46 1.17 20.70
N LYS A 25 18.79 2.30 20.93
CA LYS A 25 17.52 2.40 21.66
C LYS A 25 16.66 3.54 21.07
N CYS A 26 15.35 3.33 21.02
CA CYS A 26 14.39 4.39 20.67
C CYS A 26 13.20 4.37 21.65
N ILE A 27 12.65 5.56 21.90
CA ILE A 27 11.40 5.76 22.64
C ILE A 27 10.35 6.16 21.64
N LEU A 28 9.34 5.31 21.43
CA LEU A 28 8.27 5.52 20.46
C LEU A 28 6.98 5.97 21.17
N LYS A 29 6.31 6.94 20.58
CA LYS A 29 4.93 7.27 20.97
C LYS A 29 4.00 6.26 20.33
N LEU A 30 3.26 5.54 21.15
CA LEU A 30 2.23 4.62 20.67
C LEU A 30 0.93 5.38 20.36
N ILE A 31 0.19 4.88 19.39
CA ILE A 31 -1.17 5.31 19.07
C ILE A 31 -2.16 4.23 19.52
N PRO A 32 -3.41 4.58 19.84
CA PRO A 32 -4.45 3.57 20.10
C PRO A 32 -4.58 2.63 18.90
N LYS A 33 -4.87 1.35 19.18
CA LYS A 33 -5.19 0.41 18.11
C LYS A 33 -6.46 0.87 17.39
N PRO A 34 -6.46 0.95 16.05
CA PRO A 34 -7.66 1.30 15.30
C PRO A 34 -8.78 0.28 15.54
N GLU A 35 -10.01 0.75 15.56
CA GLU A 35 -11.22 -0.10 15.73
C GLU A 35 -11.37 -1.08 14.58
N THR A 36 -11.11 -0.61 13.36
CA THR A 36 -11.20 -1.42 12.14
C THR A 36 -10.11 -1.03 11.15
N SER A 37 -9.81 -1.95 10.24
CA SER A 37 -8.92 -1.74 9.11
C SER A 37 -9.54 -2.37 7.86
N LEU A 38 -9.46 -1.69 6.74
CA LEU A 38 -9.94 -2.13 5.44
C LEU A 38 -8.85 -1.96 4.39
N SER A 39 -8.41 -3.05 3.80
CA SER A 39 -7.56 -3.02 2.61
C SER A 39 -8.40 -3.12 1.34
N VAL A 40 -7.99 -2.42 0.30
CA VAL A 40 -8.68 -2.37 -0.99
C VAL A 40 -7.68 -2.46 -2.12
N LEU A 41 -7.92 -3.34 -3.07
CA LEU A 41 -7.13 -3.43 -4.31
C LEU A 41 -7.90 -2.79 -5.45
N VAL A 42 -7.23 -1.91 -6.20
CA VAL A 42 -7.82 -1.17 -7.33
C VAL A 42 -6.97 -1.40 -8.57
N PRO A 43 -7.40 -2.28 -9.50
CA PRO A 43 -6.71 -2.50 -10.77
C PRO A 43 -7.03 -1.40 -11.79
N TYR A 44 -6.04 -1.04 -12.62
CA TYR A 44 -6.15 -0.05 -13.69
C TYR A 44 -5.73 -0.64 -15.03
N PRO A 45 -6.31 -0.18 -16.17
CA PRO A 45 -6.00 -0.73 -17.49
C PRO A 45 -4.55 -0.49 -17.91
N ASP A 46 -3.95 0.60 -17.45
CA ASP A 46 -2.59 0.99 -17.83
C ASP A 46 -1.87 1.74 -16.71
N LEU A 47 -0.55 1.90 -16.87
CA LEU A 47 0.33 2.58 -15.92
C LEU A 47 -0.05 4.05 -15.70
N LYS A 48 -0.36 4.77 -16.79
CA LYS A 48 -0.63 6.21 -16.77
C LYS A 48 -1.90 6.55 -15.99
N THR A 49 -2.97 5.77 -16.21
CA THR A 49 -4.24 5.92 -15.50
C THR A 49 -4.05 5.64 -14.01
N GLY A 50 -3.32 4.58 -13.67
CA GLY A 50 -2.99 4.27 -12.26
C GLY A 50 -2.21 5.39 -11.57
N ILE A 51 -1.14 5.90 -12.18
CA ILE A 51 -0.34 7.01 -11.61
C ILE A 51 -1.19 8.27 -11.38
N ARG A 52 -2.04 8.63 -12.33
CA ARG A 52 -2.95 9.77 -12.16
C ARG A 52 -3.92 9.57 -11.00
N SER A 53 -4.40 8.36 -10.82
CA SER A 53 -5.31 8.03 -9.74
C SER A 53 -4.65 8.13 -8.37
N VAL A 54 -3.36 7.80 -8.21
CA VAL A 54 -2.62 8.03 -6.94
C VAL A 54 -2.73 9.48 -6.50
N LEU A 55 -2.46 10.43 -7.42
CA LEU A 55 -2.56 11.86 -7.11
C LEU A 55 -3.99 12.27 -6.73
N SER A 56 -5.00 11.70 -7.38
CA SER A 56 -6.40 11.96 -7.08
C SER A 56 -6.78 11.43 -5.69
N VAL A 57 -6.34 10.23 -5.34
CA VAL A 57 -6.54 9.62 -4.01
C VAL A 57 -5.90 10.48 -2.91
N LEU A 58 -4.65 10.90 -3.09
CA LEU A 58 -3.95 11.73 -2.10
C LEU A 58 -4.63 13.10 -1.90
N ARG A 59 -5.22 13.67 -2.96
CA ARG A 59 -5.94 14.96 -2.90
C ARG A 59 -7.37 14.85 -2.39
N ALA A 60 -7.91 13.64 -2.27
CA ALA A 60 -9.31 13.43 -1.88
C ALA A 60 -9.60 13.67 -0.38
N ASN A 61 -8.58 13.99 0.41
CA ASN A 61 -8.70 14.20 1.86
C ASN A 61 -9.36 13.02 2.61
N ALA A 62 -9.05 11.80 2.15
CA ALA A 62 -9.55 10.54 2.73
C ALA A 62 -8.52 9.85 3.63
N ASN A 63 -7.32 10.43 3.73
CA ASN A 63 -6.22 10.01 4.59
C ASN A 63 -6.03 8.47 4.69
N PRO A 64 -5.83 7.76 3.58
CA PRO A 64 -5.52 6.34 3.66
C PRO A 64 -4.21 6.13 4.46
N THR A 65 -4.17 5.11 5.28
CA THR A 65 -2.99 4.75 6.09
C THR A 65 -1.86 4.21 5.24
N ALA A 66 -2.20 3.56 4.12
CA ALA A 66 -1.23 3.12 3.11
C ALA A 66 -1.77 3.35 1.69
N VAL A 67 -0.87 3.75 0.79
CA VAL A 67 -1.10 3.87 -0.66
C VAL A 67 0.09 3.24 -1.36
N GLU A 68 -0.09 2.04 -1.88
CA GLU A 68 0.93 1.28 -2.58
C GLU A 68 0.61 1.23 -4.07
N PHE A 69 1.52 1.72 -4.89
CA PHE A 69 1.38 1.64 -6.35
C PHE A 69 2.28 0.54 -6.90
N MET A 70 1.73 -0.30 -7.77
CA MET A 70 2.45 -1.45 -8.32
C MET A 70 2.19 -1.59 -9.82
N GLU A 71 3.26 -1.69 -10.61
CA GLU A 71 3.17 -2.04 -12.03
C GLU A 71 2.88 -3.54 -12.19
N ARG A 72 2.06 -3.90 -13.17
CA ARG A 72 1.72 -5.30 -13.47
C ARG A 72 2.93 -6.22 -13.65
N LYS A 73 3.99 -5.72 -14.30
CA LYS A 73 5.20 -6.51 -14.53
C LYS A 73 5.84 -6.97 -13.23
N VAL A 74 5.95 -6.05 -12.26
CA VAL A 74 6.53 -6.33 -10.94
C VAL A 74 5.62 -7.25 -10.13
N VAL A 75 4.31 -7.00 -10.16
CA VAL A 75 3.31 -7.87 -9.51
C VAL A 75 3.41 -9.30 -10.06
N LYS A 76 3.58 -9.48 -11.38
CA LYS A 76 3.74 -10.78 -11.99
C LYS A 76 4.98 -11.54 -11.47
N LEU A 77 6.10 -10.85 -11.26
CA LEU A 77 7.27 -11.48 -10.65
C LEU A 77 6.98 -11.98 -9.23
N GLY A 78 6.27 -11.17 -8.43
CA GLY A 78 5.84 -11.58 -7.08
C GLY A 78 4.84 -12.74 -7.09
N GLU A 79 3.90 -12.77 -8.05
CA GLU A 79 2.99 -13.89 -8.27
C GLU A 79 3.74 -15.18 -8.56
N ASP A 80 4.69 -15.13 -9.49
CA ASP A 80 5.48 -16.29 -9.91
C ASP A 80 6.42 -16.76 -8.80
N PHE A 81 6.95 -15.82 -8.00
CA PHE A 81 7.82 -16.11 -6.86
C PHE A 81 7.08 -16.82 -5.70
N LEU A 82 5.83 -16.44 -5.44
CA LEU A 82 5.04 -16.96 -4.31
C LEU A 82 3.97 -18.00 -4.71
N GLY A 83 3.68 -18.17 -5.99
CA GLY A 83 2.58 -19.02 -6.46
C GLY A 83 1.19 -18.47 -6.16
N VAL A 84 1.06 -17.16 -5.88
CA VAL A 84 -0.21 -16.46 -5.60
C VAL A 84 -0.58 -15.60 -6.80
N LYS A 85 -1.86 -15.59 -7.20
CA LYS A 85 -2.33 -14.80 -8.33
C LYS A 85 -3.15 -13.60 -7.88
N TYR A 86 -2.86 -12.43 -8.49
CA TYR A 86 -3.69 -11.24 -8.35
C TYR A 86 -4.93 -11.32 -9.24
N PRO A 87 -6.04 -10.75 -8.80
CA PRO A 87 -7.20 -10.59 -9.66
C PRO A 87 -6.89 -9.58 -10.78
N TYR A 88 -7.66 -9.65 -11.87
CA TYR A 88 -7.47 -8.79 -13.05
C TYR A 88 -6.07 -8.90 -13.66
N PRO A 89 -5.66 -10.08 -14.16
CA PRO A 89 -4.33 -10.29 -14.74
C PRO A 89 -4.05 -9.42 -15.98
N GLU A 90 -5.09 -8.88 -16.60
CA GLU A 90 -5.05 -7.93 -17.73
C GLU A 90 -4.76 -6.48 -17.31
N ALA A 91 -4.82 -6.16 -16.02
CA ALA A 91 -4.53 -4.81 -15.54
C ALA A 91 -3.08 -4.42 -15.84
N GLY A 92 -2.83 -3.16 -16.19
CA GLY A 92 -1.49 -2.60 -16.39
C GLY A 92 -0.82 -2.14 -15.09
N SER A 93 -1.62 -1.80 -14.07
CA SER A 93 -1.15 -1.39 -12.75
C SER A 93 -2.22 -1.60 -11.68
N TYR A 94 -1.79 -1.53 -10.42
CA TYR A 94 -2.65 -1.65 -9.24
C TYR A 94 -2.33 -0.58 -8.21
N ILE A 95 -3.37 -0.16 -7.48
CA ILE A 95 -3.20 0.58 -6.23
C ILE A 95 -3.76 -0.29 -5.11
N LEU A 96 -2.95 -0.50 -4.06
CA LEU A 96 -3.38 -1.15 -2.84
C LEU A 96 -3.48 -0.08 -1.75
N LEU A 97 -4.68 0.06 -1.20
CA LEU A 97 -5.01 1.07 -0.19
C LEU A 97 -5.32 0.41 1.13
N THR A 98 -5.00 1.08 2.23
CA THR A 98 -5.50 0.71 3.56
C THR A 98 -6.12 1.93 4.21
N PHE A 99 -7.27 1.72 4.83
CA PHE A 99 -7.95 2.68 5.71
C PHE A 99 -8.06 2.04 7.09
N ASP A 100 -7.67 2.77 8.12
CA ASP A 100 -7.85 2.34 9.51
C ASP A 100 -8.39 3.49 10.38
N GLY A 101 -9.04 3.16 11.49
CA GLY A 101 -9.65 4.13 12.39
C GLY A 101 -11.01 3.67 12.89
N HIS A 102 -11.93 4.63 13.07
CA HIS A 102 -13.32 4.34 13.46
C HIS A 102 -14.10 3.76 12.28
N ALA A 103 -14.97 2.77 12.56
CA ALA A 103 -15.71 2.04 11.53
C ALA A 103 -16.50 2.94 10.57
N THR A 104 -17.13 4.01 11.08
CA THR A 104 -17.88 4.96 10.26
C THR A 104 -16.96 5.75 9.33
N GLU A 105 -15.84 6.27 9.85
CA GLU A 105 -14.86 7.04 9.08
C GLU A 105 -14.21 6.19 7.97
N VAL A 106 -13.79 4.98 8.31
CA VAL A 106 -13.21 4.03 7.35
C VAL A 106 -14.18 3.76 6.22
N ARG A 107 -15.48 3.51 6.53
CA ARG A 107 -16.50 3.25 5.52
C ARG A 107 -16.76 4.46 4.61
N GLU A 108 -16.87 5.66 5.18
CA GLU A 108 -17.13 6.90 4.42
C GLU A 108 -15.95 7.24 3.50
N ASN A 109 -14.73 7.13 4.00
CA ASN A 109 -13.51 7.37 3.23
C ASN A 109 -13.34 6.33 2.12
N ALA A 110 -13.56 5.05 2.42
CA ALA A 110 -13.51 3.97 1.44
C ALA A 110 -14.54 4.17 0.31
N GLU A 111 -15.78 4.58 0.63
CA GLU A 111 -16.81 4.84 -0.38
C GLU A 111 -16.48 6.09 -1.22
N ARG A 112 -15.93 7.13 -0.61
CA ARG A 112 -15.44 8.32 -1.35
C ARG A 112 -14.37 7.93 -2.35
N ILE A 113 -13.39 7.12 -1.94
CA ILE A 113 -12.32 6.67 -2.82
C ILE A 113 -12.83 5.68 -3.86
N ARG A 114 -13.79 4.82 -3.53
CA ARG A 114 -14.44 3.92 -4.50
C ARG A 114 -15.00 4.69 -5.69
N LYS A 115 -15.80 5.73 -5.41
CA LYS A 115 -16.37 6.56 -6.46
C LYS A 115 -15.29 7.25 -7.29
N LEU A 116 -14.33 7.89 -6.63
CA LEU A 116 -13.25 8.63 -7.27
C LEU A 116 -12.39 7.74 -8.18
N THR A 117 -12.05 6.53 -7.75
CA THR A 117 -11.21 5.61 -8.52
C THR A 117 -11.95 5.02 -9.71
N LEU A 118 -13.23 4.66 -9.55
CA LEU A 118 -14.05 4.16 -10.65
C LEU A 118 -14.31 5.24 -11.70
N ASP A 119 -14.64 6.47 -11.30
CA ASP A 119 -14.81 7.63 -12.18
C ASP A 119 -13.47 7.98 -12.87
N GLY A 120 -12.34 7.68 -12.22
CA GLY A 120 -10.97 7.86 -12.72
C GLY A 120 -10.48 6.75 -13.66
N GLY A 121 -11.31 5.77 -14.01
CA GLY A 121 -10.99 4.72 -14.98
C GLY A 121 -10.41 3.43 -14.38
N ALA A 122 -10.62 3.17 -13.10
CA ALA A 122 -10.31 1.88 -12.51
C ALA A 122 -11.18 0.76 -13.11
N LEU A 123 -10.60 -0.42 -13.32
CA LEU A 123 -11.33 -1.60 -13.80
C LEU A 123 -12.28 -2.14 -12.73
N ALA A 124 -11.88 -2.05 -11.46
CA ALA A 124 -12.68 -2.47 -10.32
C ALA A 124 -12.22 -1.77 -9.04
N TYR A 125 -13.02 -1.91 -7.98
CA TYR A 125 -12.68 -1.56 -6.61
C TYR A 125 -12.97 -2.77 -5.74
N LEU A 126 -11.94 -3.41 -5.20
CA LEU A 126 -12.01 -4.72 -4.56
C LEU A 126 -11.68 -4.60 -3.06
N PRO A 127 -12.68 -4.46 -2.18
CA PRO A 127 -12.44 -4.57 -0.75
C PRO A 127 -11.92 -5.98 -0.43
N LEU A 128 -10.80 -6.05 0.28
CA LEU A 128 -10.16 -7.30 0.66
C LEU A 128 -10.66 -7.69 2.05
N THR A 129 -11.16 -8.91 2.19
CA THR A 129 -11.62 -9.45 3.46
C THR A 129 -10.74 -10.60 3.89
N ASP A 130 -10.37 -10.64 5.17
CA ASP A 130 -9.57 -11.74 5.73
C ASP A 130 -10.40 -13.02 5.96
N THR A 131 -11.71 -12.94 5.79
CA THR A 131 -12.61 -14.06 6.05
C THR A 131 -12.81 -14.90 4.80
N ALA A 132 -12.79 -16.22 4.97
CA ALA A 132 -13.16 -17.25 4.00
C ALA A 132 -14.62 -17.14 3.47
N GLN A 133 -15.27 -15.99 3.66
CA GLN A 133 -16.66 -15.69 3.27
C GLN A 133 -16.76 -15.03 1.89
N ASN A 134 -15.72 -15.13 1.05
CA ASN A 134 -15.88 -14.75 -0.34
C ASN A 134 -16.45 -15.96 -1.10
N PRO A 135 -17.78 -16.00 -1.40
CA PRO A 135 -18.41 -17.19 -1.99
C PRO A 135 -17.92 -17.51 -3.40
N SER A 136 -17.14 -16.64 -4.02
CA SER A 136 -16.71 -16.78 -5.42
C SER A 136 -15.25 -17.19 -5.60
N ASN A 137 -14.41 -17.24 -4.55
CA ASN A 137 -12.95 -17.48 -4.65
C ASN A 137 -12.20 -16.59 -5.68
N VAL A 138 -12.83 -15.50 -6.13
CA VAL A 138 -12.30 -14.65 -7.22
C VAL A 138 -11.31 -13.61 -6.68
N ILE A 139 -11.46 -13.22 -5.40
CA ILE A 139 -10.58 -12.23 -4.76
C ILE A 139 -9.75 -12.96 -3.71
N PRO A 140 -8.41 -12.95 -3.84
CA PRO A 140 -7.54 -13.53 -2.82
C PRO A 140 -7.73 -12.84 -1.46
N PRO A 141 -7.45 -13.52 -0.34
CA PRO A 141 -7.43 -12.91 0.98
C PRO A 141 -6.48 -11.70 1.03
N ALA A 142 -6.80 -10.71 1.85
CA ALA A 142 -5.94 -9.53 2.02
C ALA A 142 -4.50 -9.92 2.36
N ALA A 143 -4.31 -10.93 3.21
CA ALA A 143 -3.00 -11.45 3.58
C ALA A 143 -2.18 -11.91 2.38
N ASP A 144 -2.77 -12.53 1.36
CA ASP A 144 -2.06 -13.02 0.19
C ASP A 144 -1.68 -11.86 -0.74
N ILE A 145 -2.55 -10.86 -0.90
CA ILE A 145 -2.26 -9.62 -1.64
C ILE A 145 -1.07 -8.89 -1.01
N TRP A 146 -1.08 -8.74 0.32
CA TRP A 146 0.02 -8.10 1.05
C TRP A 146 1.32 -8.92 1.04
N LYS A 147 1.24 -10.27 1.04
CA LYS A 147 2.42 -11.12 0.88
C LYS A 147 3.12 -10.90 -0.46
N VAL A 148 2.36 -10.84 -1.55
CA VAL A 148 2.93 -10.55 -2.87
C VAL A 148 3.60 -9.18 -2.85
N ARG A 149 2.92 -8.11 -2.35
CA ARG A 149 3.52 -6.77 -2.23
C ARG A 149 4.82 -6.81 -1.42
N GLY A 150 4.82 -7.48 -0.29
CA GLY A 150 6.01 -7.59 0.58
C GLY A 150 7.16 -8.39 -0.02
N ALA A 151 6.91 -9.21 -1.03
CA ALA A 151 7.93 -10.02 -1.70
C ALA A 151 8.47 -9.38 -2.99
N LEU A 152 7.93 -8.24 -3.46
CA LEU A 152 8.27 -7.67 -4.77
C LEU A 152 9.77 -7.40 -4.92
N VAL A 153 10.43 -6.82 -3.91
CA VAL A 153 11.88 -6.56 -3.93
C VAL A 153 12.64 -7.86 -4.12
N LYS A 154 12.37 -8.87 -3.27
CA LYS A 154 13.02 -10.19 -3.36
C LYS A 154 12.72 -10.92 -4.66
N ALA A 155 11.52 -10.76 -5.21
CA ALA A 155 11.14 -11.33 -6.49
C ALA A 155 11.93 -10.69 -7.62
N VAL A 156 12.12 -9.36 -7.61
CA VAL A 156 12.94 -8.66 -8.61
C VAL A 156 14.41 -9.08 -8.48
N GLU A 157 14.97 -9.13 -7.28
CA GLU A 157 16.35 -9.60 -7.02
C GLU A 157 16.59 -11.03 -7.51
N ALA A 158 15.59 -11.91 -7.39
CA ALA A 158 15.69 -13.29 -7.87
C ALA A 158 15.73 -13.40 -9.42
N PHE A 159 15.22 -12.41 -10.14
CA PHE A 159 15.13 -12.39 -11.60
C PHE A 159 16.06 -11.39 -12.27
N SER A 160 16.71 -10.52 -11.51
CA SER A 160 17.56 -9.44 -12.02
C SER A 160 18.83 -9.31 -11.18
N GLU A 161 19.95 -9.07 -11.85
CA GLU A 161 21.22 -8.71 -11.18
C GLU A 161 21.24 -7.24 -10.69
N GLN A 162 20.24 -6.45 -11.08
CA GLN A 162 20.11 -5.04 -10.69
C GLN A 162 19.29 -4.93 -9.41
N GLU A 163 19.76 -4.15 -8.46
CA GLU A 163 18.98 -3.82 -7.27
C GLU A 163 17.75 -2.99 -7.65
N PRO A 164 16.57 -3.35 -7.14
CA PRO A 164 15.37 -2.56 -7.37
C PRO A 164 15.46 -1.22 -6.64
N VAL A 165 14.99 -0.16 -7.30
CA VAL A 165 14.83 1.16 -6.66
C VAL A 165 13.44 1.22 -6.05
N ASP A 166 13.36 1.32 -4.73
CA ASP A 166 12.12 1.59 -3.99
C ASP A 166 12.03 3.10 -3.74
N ILE A 167 10.99 3.72 -4.30
CA ILE A 167 10.73 5.16 -4.11
C ILE A 167 9.62 5.29 -3.08
N VAL A 168 10.00 5.70 -1.88
CA VAL A 168 9.11 5.93 -0.75
C VAL A 168 8.70 7.40 -0.66
#